data_93316623f5d0a25490229c4f01b95fd2
#
_entry.id   93316623f5d0a25490229c4f01b95fd2
#
_cell.length_a   1.000
_cell.length_b   1.000
_cell.length_c   1.000
_cell.angle_alpha   90.00
_cell.angle_beta   90.00
_cell.angle_gamma   90.00
#
_symmetry.space_group_name_H-M   'P 1'
#
loop_
_entity.id
_entity.type
_entity.pdbx_description
1 polymer ?
#
loop_
_entity_poly.entity_id
_entity_poly.type
_entity_poly.pdbx_seq_one_letter_code
_entity_poly.pdbx_strand_id
1 'polypeptide(L)'
;MRIGLISDTHGLLRPEALATLQGCEQIIHAGDIGKPEVLDGLRAIAPLEAIRGNIDTADWARALPERLDLRIGDLTLHVLHDLKQLDIDPLAAGIDVVITGHSHKPKVERRDGVLYI
;
A
#
# COMPACT_ATOMS: atom_id res chain seq x y z
N MET A 1 10.61 -7.49 -11.78
CA MET A 1 10.14 -7.71 -10.39
C MET A 1 8.63 -7.51 -10.32
N ARG A 2 7.94 -8.42 -9.67
CA ARG A 2 6.49 -8.35 -9.52
C ARG A 2 6.13 -7.95 -8.10
N ILE A 3 5.40 -6.85 -7.95
CA ILE A 3 5.00 -6.29 -6.67
C ILE A 3 3.49 -6.34 -6.55
N GLY A 4 2.99 -6.92 -5.45
CA GLY A 4 1.57 -6.97 -5.17
C GLY A 4 1.12 -5.73 -4.40
N LEU A 5 0.02 -5.12 -4.83
CA LEU A 5 -0.59 -3.99 -4.17
C LEU A 5 -1.97 -4.38 -3.66
N ILE A 6 -2.25 -4.08 -2.40
CA ILE A 6 -3.53 -4.38 -1.76
C ILE A 6 -3.87 -3.25 -0.78
N SER A 7 -5.15 -3.00 -0.58
CA SER A 7 -5.62 -2.04 0.43
C SER A 7 -7.04 -2.38 0.86
N ASP A 8 -7.49 -1.73 1.94
CA ASP A 8 -8.89 -1.75 2.36
C ASP A 8 -9.46 -3.17 2.55
N THR A 9 -8.65 -4.03 3.17
CA THR A 9 -9.05 -5.41 3.45
C THR A 9 -10.10 -5.51 4.56
N HIS A 10 -10.15 -4.54 5.45
CA HIS A 10 -11.12 -4.46 6.55
C HIS A 10 -11.24 -5.77 7.34
N GLY A 11 -10.11 -6.40 7.63
CA GLY A 11 -10.04 -7.62 8.42
C GLY A 11 -10.30 -8.92 7.65
N LEU A 12 -10.43 -8.86 6.32
CA LEU A 12 -10.74 -10.03 5.51
C LEU A 12 -9.76 -10.17 4.35
N LEU A 13 -9.04 -11.30 4.31
CA LEU A 13 -8.25 -11.70 3.14
C LEU A 13 -9.06 -12.66 2.29
N ARG A 14 -9.54 -12.18 1.15
CA ARG A 14 -10.33 -12.99 0.23
C ARG A 14 -9.45 -13.96 -0.53
N PRO A 15 -9.94 -15.20 -0.83
CA PRO A 15 -9.18 -16.17 -1.61
C PRO A 15 -8.70 -15.64 -2.96
N GLU A 16 -9.49 -14.80 -3.62
CA GLU A 16 -9.13 -14.19 -4.91
C GLU A 16 -7.91 -13.27 -4.77
N ALA A 17 -7.86 -12.49 -3.69
CA ALA A 17 -6.72 -11.62 -3.42
C ALA A 17 -5.46 -12.43 -3.17
N LEU A 18 -5.56 -13.48 -2.35
CA LEU A 18 -4.43 -14.38 -2.08
C LEU A 18 -3.91 -15.04 -3.35
N ALA A 19 -4.82 -15.49 -4.22
CA ALA A 19 -4.43 -16.11 -5.49
C ALA A 19 -3.70 -15.12 -6.41
N THR A 20 -4.17 -13.87 -6.47
CA THR A 20 -3.56 -12.81 -7.27
C THR A 20 -2.16 -12.47 -6.79
N LEU A 21 -1.92 -12.52 -5.48
CA LEU A 21 -0.64 -12.15 -4.87
C LEU A 21 0.41 -13.27 -4.90
N GLN A 22 0.03 -14.49 -5.29
CA GLN A 22 0.98 -15.58 -5.40
C GLN A 22 2.06 -15.26 -6.44
N GLY A 23 3.31 -15.55 -6.10
CA GLY A 23 4.44 -15.27 -6.96
C GLY A 23 4.96 -13.84 -6.93
N CYS A 24 4.37 -12.94 -6.15
CA CYS A 24 4.92 -11.61 -5.94
C CYS A 24 6.20 -11.68 -5.12
N GLU A 25 7.15 -10.81 -5.45
CA GLU A 25 8.42 -10.72 -4.71
C GLU A 25 8.30 -9.82 -3.48
N GLN A 26 7.34 -8.91 -3.49
CA GLN A 26 7.04 -8.01 -2.39
C GLN A 26 5.57 -7.62 -2.44
N ILE A 27 4.98 -7.34 -1.28
CA ILE A 27 3.59 -6.89 -1.15
C ILE A 27 3.58 -5.56 -0.41
N ILE A 28 2.75 -4.61 -0.87
CA ILE A 28 2.51 -3.34 -0.22
C ILE A 28 1.03 -3.24 0.13
N HIS A 29 0.72 -2.99 1.39
CA HIS A 29 -0.65 -2.75 1.87
C HIS A 29 -0.82 -1.27 2.17
N ALA A 30 -1.76 -0.62 1.51
CA ALA A 30 -1.96 0.83 1.57
C ALA A 30 -3.01 1.25 2.62
N GLY A 31 -3.21 0.46 3.67
CA GLY A 31 -4.03 0.85 4.82
C GLY A 31 -5.45 0.30 4.84
N ASP A 32 -6.13 0.55 5.95
CA ASP A 32 -7.43 -0.04 6.30
C ASP A 32 -7.35 -1.57 6.34
N ILE A 33 -6.39 -2.06 7.11
CA ILE A 33 -6.08 -3.48 7.25
C ILE A 33 -7.20 -4.20 8.01
N GLY A 34 -7.58 -3.66 9.14
CA GLY A 34 -8.70 -4.12 9.97
C GLY A 34 -8.33 -5.10 11.08
N LYS A 35 -7.43 -6.05 10.80
CA LYS A 35 -6.99 -7.06 11.78
C LYS A 35 -5.53 -7.45 11.52
N PRO A 36 -4.76 -7.76 12.60
CA PRO A 36 -3.36 -8.18 12.44
C PRO A 36 -3.19 -9.49 11.66
N GLU A 37 -4.20 -10.37 11.67
CA GLU A 37 -4.17 -11.64 10.93
C GLU A 37 -4.04 -11.42 9.42
N VAL A 38 -4.53 -10.30 8.90
CA VAL A 38 -4.35 -9.92 7.49
C VAL A 38 -2.86 -9.77 7.17
N LEU A 39 -2.11 -9.10 8.05
CA LEU A 39 -0.66 -8.93 7.88
C LEU A 39 0.07 -10.27 7.90
N ASP A 40 -0.30 -11.15 8.81
CA ASP A 40 0.31 -12.47 8.93
C ASP A 40 0.07 -13.30 7.66
N GLY A 41 -1.15 -13.27 7.14
CA GLY A 41 -1.50 -13.97 5.90
C GLY A 41 -0.72 -13.46 4.69
N LEU A 42 -0.51 -12.15 4.60
CA LEU A 42 0.27 -11.56 3.51
C LEU A 42 1.77 -11.86 3.64
N ARG A 43 2.31 -11.82 4.86
CA ARG A 43 3.71 -12.14 5.11
C ARG A 43 4.05 -13.59 4.78
N ALA A 44 3.07 -14.48 4.84
CA ALA A 44 3.24 -15.87 4.44
C ALA A 44 3.48 -16.01 2.92
N ILE A 45 3.09 -15.03 2.12
CA ILE A 45 3.25 -15.03 0.66
C ILE A 45 4.57 -14.39 0.25
N ALA A 46 4.87 -13.19 0.79
CA ALA A 46 6.05 -12.41 0.41
C ALA A 46 6.38 -11.37 1.48
N PRO A 47 7.59 -10.77 1.45
CA PRO A 47 7.90 -9.64 2.32
C PRO A 47 6.85 -8.54 2.17
N LEU A 48 6.41 -7.99 3.30
CA LEU A 48 5.31 -7.03 3.37
C LEU A 48 5.77 -5.69 3.91
N GLU A 49 5.40 -4.63 3.21
CA GLU A 49 5.42 -3.26 3.70
C GLU A 49 3.98 -2.80 3.84
N ALA A 50 3.63 -2.20 4.98
CA ALA A 50 2.26 -1.79 5.25
C ALA A 50 2.22 -0.44 5.95
N ILE A 51 1.18 0.32 5.66
CA ILE A 51 0.83 1.54 6.39
C ILE A 51 -0.53 1.35 7.06
N ARG A 52 -0.82 2.18 8.06
CA ARG A 52 -2.15 2.18 8.69
C ARG A 52 -3.08 3.14 7.95
N GLY A 53 -4.36 2.74 7.86
CA GLY A 53 -5.43 3.59 7.33
C GLY A 53 -6.30 4.15 8.45
N ASN A 54 -7.45 4.73 8.09
CA ASN A 54 -8.34 5.42 9.04
C ASN A 54 -8.88 4.51 10.13
N ILE A 55 -9.14 3.24 9.82
CA ILE A 55 -9.73 2.28 10.76
C ILE A 55 -8.69 1.58 11.63
N ASP A 56 -7.41 1.73 11.32
CA ASP A 56 -6.33 1.01 12.00
C ASP A 56 -5.87 1.78 13.24
N THR A 57 -6.72 1.80 14.27
CA THR A 57 -6.52 2.58 15.49
C THR A 57 -6.13 1.74 16.72
N ALA A 58 -6.13 0.41 16.59
CA ALA A 58 -5.78 -0.48 17.68
C ALA A 58 -4.26 -0.51 17.93
N ASP A 59 -3.85 -1.04 19.07
CA ASP A 59 -2.45 -1.04 19.49
C ASP A 59 -1.51 -1.72 18.49
N TRP A 60 -1.96 -2.81 17.87
CA TRP A 60 -1.14 -3.53 16.88
C TRP A 60 -0.79 -2.66 15.67
N ALA A 61 -1.67 -1.70 15.32
CA ALA A 61 -1.45 -0.83 14.16
C ALA A 61 -0.55 0.37 14.48
N ARG A 62 -0.34 0.70 15.75
CA ARG A 62 0.50 1.84 16.13
C ARG A 62 1.95 1.69 15.70
N ALA A 63 2.42 0.47 15.52
CA ALA A 63 3.76 0.20 15.02
C ALA A 63 3.90 0.48 13.52
N LEU A 64 2.78 0.64 12.81
CA LEU A 64 2.78 0.92 11.38
C LEU A 64 2.79 2.44 11.13
N PRO A 65 3.57 2.92 10.14
CA PRO A 65 3.54 4.34 9.79
C PRO A 65 2.24 4.71 9.07
N GLU A 66 1.93 6.00 9.03
CA GLU A 66 0.82 6.52 8.22
C GLU A 66 1.23 6.70 6.77
N ARG A 67 2.51 6.90 6.53
CA ARG A 67 3.10 7.09 5.20
C ARG A 67 4.42 6.37 5.13
N LEU A 68 4.82 5.99 3.93
CA LEU A 68 6.05 5.24 3.74
C LEU A 68 6.67 5.59 2.40
N ASP A 69 7.98 5.84 2.40
CA ASP A 69 8.76 5.98 1.18
C ASP A 69 9.58 4.72 0.99
N LEU A 70 9.45 4.13 -0.20
CA LEU A 70 10.15 2.90 -0.56
C LEU A 70 10.96 3.12 -1.82
N ARG A 71 12.10 2.44 -1.89
CA ARG A 71 12.88 2.38 -3.11
C ARG A 71 12.91 0.95 -3.61
N ILE A 72 12.44 0.75 -4.85
CA ILE A 72 12.42 -0.56 -5.49
C ILE A 72 13.09 -0.43 -6.84
N GLY A 73 14.27 -1.05 -6.99
CA GLY A 73 15.12 -0.81 -8.15
C GLY A 73 15.48 0.66 -8.25
N ASP A 74 15.19 1.29 -9.38
CA ASP A 74 15.43 2.71 -9.62
C ASP A 74 14.24 3.60 -9.31
N LEU A 75 13.11 3.00 -8.84
CA LEU A 75 11.88 3.73 -8.57
C LEU A 75 11.76 4.10 -7.10
N THR A 76 11.30 5.32 -6.85
CA THR A 76 10.92 5.79 -5.52
C THR A 76 9.40 5.83 -5.42
N LEU A 77 8.87 5.11 -4.44
CA LEU A 77 7.44 4.96 -4.19
C LEU A 77 7.06 5.69 -2.92
N HIS A 78 5.95 6.42 -2.97
CA HIS A 78 5.35 7.04 -1.78
C HIS A 78 3.99 6.40 -1.54
N VAL A 79 3.80 5.84 -0.33
CA VAL A 79 2.59 5.12 0.05
C VAL A 79 1.86 5.91 1.12
N LEU A 80 0.60 6.23 0.88
CA LEU A 80 -0.28 6.84 1.88
C LEU A 80 -1.70 6.32 1.64
N HIS A 81 -2.55 6.37 2.67
CA HIS A 81 -3.87 5.76 2.56
C HIS A 81 -4.84 6.62 1.74
N ASP A 82 -4.90 7.91 2.00
CA ASP A 82 -5.85 8.84 1.35
C ASP A 82 -5.09 9.87 0.51
N LEU A 83 -5.32 9.87 -0.79
CA LEU A 83 -4.67 10.79 -1.73
C LEU A 83 -4.92 12.26 -1.38
N LYS A 84 -6.07 12.57 -0.79
CA LYS A 84 -6.40 13.93 -0.37
C LYS A 84 -5.47 14.48 0.71
N GLN A 85 -4.76 13.61 1.41
CA GLN A 85 -3.78 13.98 2.44
C GLN A 85 -2.38 14.14 1.90
N LEU A 86 -2.19 13.98 0.59
CA LEU A 86 -0.89 14.20 -0.04
C LEU A 86 -0.54 15.69 0.04
N ASP A 87 0.54 16.00 0.79
CA ASP A 87 0.95 17.36 1.11
C ASP A 87 2.34 17.71 0.56
N ILE A 88 2.85 16.89 -0.35
CA ILE A 88 4.13 17.11 -1.03
C ILE A 88 3.90 17.15 -2.54
N ASP A 89 4.84 17.79 -3.25
CA ASP A 89 4.90 17.70 -4.71
C ASP A 89 5.74 16.46 -5.07
N PRO A 90 5.10 15.37 -5.57
CA PRO A 90 5.84 14.14 -5.81
C PRO A 90 6.97 14.31 -6.83
N LEU A 91 6.75 15.09 -7.87
CA LEU A 91 7.78 15.32 -8.89
C LEU A 91 9.00 16.03 -8.30
N ALA A 92 8.78 17.09 -7.53
CA ALA A 92 9.86 17.85 -6.88
C ALA A 92 10.58 17.01 -5.82
N ALA A 93 9.88 16.09 -5.16
CA ALA A 93 10.45 15.20 -4.16
C ALA A 93 11.17 13.97 -4.76
N GLY A 94 11.16 13.81 -6.06
CA GLY A 94 11.80 12.68 -6.74
C GLY A 94 11.01 11.38 -6.65
N ILE A 95 9.70 11.45 -6.43
CA ILE A 95 8.82 10.29 -6.34
C ILE A 95 8.33 9.90 -7.74
N ASP A 96 8.45 8.62 -8.07
CA ASP A 96 8.03 8.08 -9.36
C ASP A 96 6.62 7.52 -9.32
N VAL A 97 6.21 6.95 -8.18
CA VAL A 97 4.92 6.27 -8.01
C VAL A 97 4.29 6.67 -6.68
N VAL A 98 3.01 7.06 -6.71
CA VAL A 98 2.20 7.28 -5.51
C VAL A 98 1.16 6.17 -5.40
N ILE A 99 1.15 5.47 -4.28
CA ILE A 99 0.24 4.33 -4.02
C ILE A 99 -0.73 4.72 -2.92
N THR A 100 -2.02 4.56 -3.18
CA THR A 100 -3.08 4.91 -2.23
C THR A 100 -4.14 3.81 -2.13
N GLY A 101 -4.95 3.89 -1.08
CA GLY A 101 -6.16 3.10 -0.92
C GLY A 101 -7.37 4.01 -0.73
N HIS A 102 -8.23 3.69 0.24
CA HIS A 102 -9.36 4.48 0.74
C HIS A 102 -10.57 4.61 -0.22
N SER A 103 -10.36 4.91 -1.49
CA SER A 103 -11.46 5.16 -2.43
C SER A 103 -12.26 3.91 -2.79
N HIS A 104 -11.72 2.71 -2.54
CA HIS A 104 -12.30 1.41 -2.92
C HIS A 104 -12.52 1.25 -4.42
N LYS A 105 -11.93 2.15 -5.24
CA LYS A 105 -12.01 2.10 -6.70
C LYS A 105 -10.63 1.94 -7.29
N PRO A 106 -10.42 0.93 -8.15
CA PRO A 106 -9.15 0.82 -8.85
C PRO A 106 -8.94 2.03 -9.75
N LYS A 107 -7.74 2.60 -9.70
CA LYS A 107 -7.39 3.74 -10.52
C LYS A 107 -5.91 3.71 -10.82
N VAL A 108 -5.56 3.90 -12.08
CA VAL A 108 -4.18 4.10 -12.51
C VAL A 108 -4.15 5.34 -13.38
N GLU A 109 -3.38 6.34 -12.96
CA GLU A 109 -3.31 7.63 -13.64
C GLU A 109 -1.87 8.15 -13.62
N ARG A 110 -1.45 8.73 -14.72
CA ARG A 110 -0.16 9.40 -14.80
C ARG A 110 -0.38 10.92 -14.86
N ARG A 111 0.27 11.65 -13.96
CA ARG A 111 0.23 13.11 -13.91
C ARG A 111 1.65 13.64 -13.80
N ASP A 112 2.05 14.53 -14.72
CA ASP A 112 3.34 15.21 -14.68
C ASP A 112 4.53 14.23 -14.51
N GLY A 113 4.45 13.05 -15.12
CA GLY A 113 5.50 12.05 -15.05
C GLY A 113 5.45 11.16 -13.81
N VAL A 114 4.49 11.35 -12.89
CA VAL A 114 4.29 10.52 -11.69
C VAL A 114 3.12 9.57 -11.91
N LEU A 115 3.31 8.29 -11.58
CA LEU A 115 2.25 7.28 -11.67
C LEU A 115 1.49 7.21 -10.34
N TYR A 116 0.18 7.36 -10.40
CA TYR A 116 -0.73 7.23 -9.25
C TYR A 116 -1.54 5.95 -9.37
N ILE A 117 -1.49 5.13 -8.34
CA ILE A 117 -2.20 3.83 -8.29
C ILE A 117 -3.12 3.77 -7.08
#